data_4a46a223b9c14e2e59284163710d4ede
#
_entry.id   4a46a223b9c14e2e59284163710d4ede
#
_cell.length_a   1.000
_cell.length_b   1.000
_cell.length_c   1.000
_cell.angle_alpha   90.00
_cell.angle_beta   90.00
_cell.angle_gamma   90.00
#
_symmetry.space_group_name_H-M   'P 1'
#
loop_
_entity.id
_entity.type
_entity.pdbx_description
1 polymer ?
#
loop_
_entity_poly.entity_id
_entity_poly.type
_entity_poly.pdbx_seq_one_letter_code
_entity_poly.pdbx_strand_id
1 'polypeptide(L)'
;MKKTSKILLTVIVVVLLGIGISTFFKVNGSIGSDKIQLRLAHGQAGDSEIGGTIAYLSDLVAEDESMNMEVSIYPSGVLGSETAMVELVQAGVLDMAKISAGTLGQFDDRYTIFSLPYLFKGQEHYYNAMANSEAIRELFNATEDAGYIAL
;
A
#
# COMPACT_ATOMS: atom_id res chain seq x y z
N MET A 1 -38.15 -49.81 -15.67
CA MET A 1 -37.11 -49.17 -16.50
C MET A 1 -36.99 -47.63 -16.37
N LYS A 2 -38.05 -46.87 -16.04
CA LYS A 2 -37.94 -45.36 -15.96
C LYS A 2 -37.27 -44.82 -14.69
N LYS A 3 -37.22 -45.55 -13.58
CA LYS A 3 -36.68 -45.06 -12.29
C LYS A 3 -35.13 -45.12 -12.20
N THR A 4 -34.54 -46.18 -12.77
CA THR A 4 -33.09 -46.37 -12.85
C THR A 4 -32.40 -45.39 -13.77
N SER A 5 -33.05 -45.00 -14.88
CA SER A 5 -32.52 -43.99 -15.82
C SER A 5 -32.43 -42.59 -15.21
N LYS A 6 -33.40 -42.19 -14.35
CA LYS A 6 -33.35 -40.89 -13.64
C LYS A 6 -32.26 -40.85 -12.61
N ILE A 7 -32.03 -41.94 -11.85
CA ILE A 7 -30.97 -42.02 -10.87
C ILE A 7 -29.60 -41.96 -11.55
N LEU A 8 -29.42 -42.67 -12.66
CA LEU A 8 -28.16 -42.62 -13.41
C LEU A 8 -27.87 -41.22 -13.97
N LEU A 9 -28.88 -40.52 -14.49
CA LEU A 9 -28.72 -39.15 -14.98
C LEU A 9 -28.33 -38.16 -13.84
N THR A 10 -28.94 -38.30 -12.66
CA THR A 10 -28.63 -37.44 -11.49
C THR A 10 -27.20 -37.66 -11.01
N VAL A 11 -26.74 -38.91 -10.96
CA VAL A 11 -25.34 -39.21 -10.56
C VAL A 11 -24.33 -38.63 -11.54
N ILE A 12 -24.60 -38.71 -12.85
CA ILE A 12 -23.74 -38.14 -13.89
C ILE A 12 -23.65 -36.61 -13.75
N VAL A 13 -24.78 -35.93 -13.51
CA VAL A 13 -24.79 -34.45 -13.32
C VAL A 13 -24.01 -34.05 -12.06
N VAL A 14 -24.13 -34.77 -10.95
CA VAL A 14 -23.37 -34.48 -9.71
C VAL A 14 -21.87 -34.71 -9.90
N VAL A 15 -21.49 -35.77 -10.63
CA VAL A 15 -20.07 -36.03 -10.95
C VAL A 15 -19.49 -34.95 -11.86
N LEU A 16 -20.22 -34.53 -12.90
CA LEU A 16 -19.78 -33.45 -13.78
C LEU A 16 -19.66 -32.10 -13.08
N LEU A 17 -20.60 -31.77 -12.18
CA LEU A 17 -20.50 -30.58 -11.33
C LEU A 17 -19.30 -30.65 -10.38
N GLY A 18 -19.04 -31.81 -9.77
CA GLY A 18 -17.88 -32.01 -8.88
C GLY A 18 -16.52 -31.84 -9.60
N ILE A 19 -16.43 -32.36 -10.86
CA ILE A 19 -15.23 -32.19 -11.69
C ILE A 19 -15.07 -30.71 -12.13
N GLY A 20 -16.19 -30.05 -12.50
CA GLY A 20 -16.15 -28.62 -12.86
C GLY A 20 -15.69 -27.72 -11.73
N ILE A 21 -16.11 -27.96 -10.49
CA ILE A 21 -15.69 -27.19 -9.31
C ILE A 21 -14.21 -27.45 -8.99
N SER A 22 -13.74 -28.70 -9.07
CA SER A 22 -12.35 -29.02 -8.78
C SER A 22 -11.36 -28.45 -9.81
N THR A 23 -11.77 -28.36 -11.09
CA THR A 23 -10.95 -27.72 -12.13
C THR A 23 -11.00 -26.19 -12.02
N PHE A 24 -12.12 -25.61 -11.63
CA PHE A 24 -12.25 -24.17 -11.42
C PHE A 24 -11.38 -23.68 -10.25
N PHE A 25 -11.32 -24.44 -9.15
CA PHE A 25 -10.42 -24.13 -8.03
C PHE A 25 -8.93 -24.30 -8.38
N LYS A 26 -8.56 -25.20 -9.30
CA LYS A 26 -7.16 -25.37 -9.73
C LYS A 26 -6.66 -24.31 -10.69
N VAL A 27 -7.54 -23.63 -11.43
CA VAL A 27 -7.16 -22.59 -12.40
C VAL A 27 -6.96 -21.21 -11.75
N ASN A 28 -7.55 -20.95 -10.56
CA ASN A 28 -7.39 -19.69 -9.83
C ASN A 28 -6.28 -19.72 -8.75
N GLY A 29 -5.51 -20.79 -8.67
CA GLY A 29 -4.23 -20.78 -7.95
C GLY A 29 -3.16 -20.14 -8.82
N SER A 30 -3.20 -18.82 -9.03
CA SER A 30 -2.00 -18.04 -9.30
C SER A 30 -1.07 -18.36 -8.13
N ILE A 31 -0.02 -19.11 -8.38
CA ILE A 31 1.16 -19.16 -7.52
C ILE A 31 1.66 -17.72 -7.56
N GLY A 32 1.20 -16.92 -6.59
CA GLY A 32 1.70 -15.58 -6.39
C GLY A 32 3.21 -15.70 -6.26
N SER A 33 3.95 -14.79 -6.86
CA SER A 33 5.37 -14.65 -6.64
C SER A 33 5.58 -14.71 -5.11
N ASP A 34 6.60 -15.43 -4.64
CA ASP A 34 6.99 -15.46 -3.21
C ASP A 34 7.42 -14.08 -2.68
N LYS A 35 7.30 -13.03 -3.52
CA LYS A 35 7.65 -11.66 -3.20
C LYS A 35 6.68 -11.05 -2.21
N ILE A 36 7.21 -10.34 -1.25
CA ILE A 36 6.45 -9.52 -0.30
C ILE A 36 5.77 -8.40 -1.10
N GLN A 37 4.43 -8.36 -1.06
CA GLN A 37 3.64 -7.34 -1.74
C GLN A 37 3.43 -6.16 -0.80
N LEU A 38 3.99 -4.99 -1.15
CA LEU A 38 3.77 -3.73 -0.45
C LEU A 38 2.77 -2.87 -1.22
N ARG A 39 1.83 -2.27 -0.51
CA ARG A 39 0.80 -1.37 -1.05
C ARG A 39 1.13 0.05 -0.66
N LEU A 40 1.34 0.93 -1.65
CA LEU A 40 1.65 2.34 -1.47
C LEU A 40 0.56 3.22 -2.07
N ALA A 41 -0.04 4.11 -1.30
CA ALA A 41 -1.03 5.06 -1.80
C ALA A 41 -0.56 6.51 -1.74
N HIS A 42 -1.04 7.33 -2.66
CA HIS A 42 -0.82 8.78 -2.65
C HIS A 42 -1.92 9.56 -3.38
N GLY A 43 -2.08 10.83 -3.02
CA GLY A 43 -3.07 11.73 -3.60
C GLY A 43 -2.67 12.39 -4.91
N GLN A 44 -1.41 12.25 -5.35
CA GLN A 44 -0.89 12.90 -6.55
C GLN A 44 -1.32 12.14 -7.81
N ALA A 45 -1.49 12.86 -8.93
CA ALA A 45 -1.71 12.20 -10.22
C ALA A 45 -0.50 11.31 -10.58
N GLY A 46 -0.75 10.14 -11.16
CA GLY A 46 0.32 9.19 -11.46
C GLY A 46 1.34 9.71 -12.47
N ASP A 47 0.93 10.62 -13.37
CA ASP A 47 1.75 11.30 -14.38
C ASP A 47 2.38 12.62 -13.88
N SER A 48 2.16 13.01 -12.62
CA SER A 48 2.82 14.16 -12.01
C SER A 48 4.29 13.85 -11.68
N GLU A 49 5.11 14.89 -11.47
CA GLU A 49 6.51 14.75 -11.07
C GLU A 49 6.66 13.89 -9.81
N ILE A 50 5.82 14.14 -8.80
CA ILE A 50 5.82 13.35 -7.56
C ILE A 50 5.33 11.92 -7.82
N GLY A 51 4.28 11.74 -8.62
CA GLY A 51 3.79 10.42 -9.00
C GLY A 51 4.85 9.60 -9.73
N GLY A 52 5.58 10.23 -10.66
CA GLY A 52 6.71 9.62 -11.36
C GLY A 52 7.87 9.24 -10.44
N THR A 53 8.17 10.06 -9.43
CA THR A 53 9.20 9.73 -8.43
C THR A 53 8.81 8.52 -7.59
N ILE A 54 7.53 8.40 -7.21
CA ILE A 54 7.02 7.24 -6.47
C ILE A 54 7.03 5.98 -7.36
N ALA A 55 6.68 6.12 -8.64
CA ALA A 55 6.76 5.01 -9.59
C ALA A 55 8.21 4.51 -9.74
N TYR A 56 9.18 5.43 -9.84
CA TYR A 56 10.59 5.10 -9.89
C TYR A 56 11.07 4.34 -8.64
N LEU A 57 10.57 4.68 -7.44
CA LEU A 57 10.85 3.90 -6.23
C LEU A 57 10.37 2.44 -6.37
N SER A 58 9.17 2.23 -6.93
CA SER A 58 8.65 0.88 -7.20
C SER A 58 9.55 0.11 -8.16
N ASP A 59 10.03 0.76 -9.21
CA ASP A 59 10.94 0.15 -10.19
C ASP A 59 12.27 -0.25 -9.52
N LEU A 60 12.86 0.62 -8.70
CA LEU A 60 14.10 0.31 -7.96
C LEU A 60 13.94 -0.90 -7.03
N VAL A 61 12.81 -0.99 -6.32
CA VAL A 61 12.52 -2.15 -5.46
C VAL A 61 12.37 -3.43 -6.29
N ALA A 62 11.74 -3.34 -7.47
CA ALA A 62 11.54 -4.48 -8.35
C ALA A 62 12.85 -4.96 -9.01
N GLU A 63 13.80 -4.05 -9.27
CA GLU A 63 15.12 -4.33 -9.84
C GLU A 63 16.06 -5.01 -8.83
N ASP A 64 15.90 -4.76 -7.53
CA ASP A 64 16.71 -5.41 -6.50
C ASP A 64 16.09 -6.74 -6.07
N GLU A 65 16.46 -7.80 -6.77
CA GLU A 65 15.99 -9.16 -6.48
C GLU A 65 16.31 -9.62 -5.04
N SER A 66 17.31 -9.02 -4.38
CA SER A 66 17.67 -9.36 -3.00
C SER A 66 16.62 -8.94 -1.97
N MET A 67 15.83 -7.92 -2.28
CA MET A 67 14.73 -7.47 -1.42
C MET A 67 13.55 -8.44 -1.38
N ASN A 68 13.36 -9.22 -2.44
CA ASN A 68 12.21 -10.12 -2.62
C ASN A 68 10.88 -9.42 -2.36
N MET A 69 10.74 -8.18 -2.84
CA MET A 69 9.60 -7.29 -2.64
C MET A 69 9.05 -6.79 -3.97
N GLU A 70 7.80 -6.34 -3.96
CA GLU A 70 7.14 -5.65 -5.06
C GLU A 70 6.20 -4.59 -4.48
N VAL A 71 6.19 -3.39 -5.07
CA VAL A 71 5.36 -2.27 -4.62
C VAL A 71 4.21 -2.03 -5.58
N SER A 72 2.99 -2.21 -5.10
CA SER A 72 1.76 -1.85 -5.83
C SER A 72 1.37 -0.41 -5.49
N ILE A 73 1.30 0.48 -6.49
CA ILE A 73 1.01 1.90 -6.29
C ILE A 73 -0.46 2.19 -6.57
N TYR A 74 -1.09 2.97 -5.67
CA TYR A 74 -2.46 3.46 -5.74
C TYR A 74 -2.45 4.99 -5.81
N PRO A 75 -2.34 5.59 -7.02
CA PRO A 75 -2.23 7.04 -7.21
C PRO A 75 -3.58 7.75 -7.15
N SER A 76 -3.55 9.09 -7.27
CA SER A 76 -4.73 9.95 -7.50
C SER A 76 -5.80 9.86 -6.40
N GLY A 77 -5.44 9.44 -5.19
CA GLY A 77 -6.39 9.35 -4.10
C GLY A 77 -7.46 8.26 -4.27
N VAL A 78 -7.21 7.23 -5.08
CA VAL A 78 -8.18 6.14 -5.31
C VAL A 78 -8.57 5.38 -4.04
N LEU A 79 -7.73 5.43 -3.00
CA LEU A 79 -8.02 4.84 -1.68
C LEU A 79 -8.56 5.85 -0.67
N GLY A 80 -8.91 7.07 -1.10
CA GLY A 80 -9.49 8.11 -0.26
C GLY A 80 -8.56 9.31 -0.04
N SER A 81 -8.90 10.14 0.97
CA SER A 81 -8.09 11.29 1.37
C SER A 81 -6.78 10.86 2.05
N GLU A 82 -5.84 11.79 2.21
CA GLU A 82 -4.61 11.53 2.97
C GLU A 82 -4.92 11.06 4.41
N THR A 83 -5.94 11.64 5.07
CA THR A 83 -6.41 11.19 6.39
C THR A 83 -6.85 9.73 6.37
N ALA A 84 -7.68 9.35 5.37
CA ALA A 84 -8.11 7.96 5.22
C ALA A 84 -6.92 7.00 4.94
N MET A 85 -5.92 7.46 4.18
CA MET A 85 -4.72 6.65 3.93
C MET A 85 -3.90 6.41 5.21
N VAL A 86 -3.77 7.40 6.11
CA VAL A 86 -3.12 7.21 7.43
C VAL A 86 -3.90 6.18 8.25
N GLU A 87 -5.22 6.28 8.30
CA GLU A 87 -6.07 5.31 9.01
C GLU A 87 -5.92 3.89 8.44
N LEU A 88 -5.79 3.74 7.12
CA LEU A 88 -5.54 2.45 6.47
C LEU A 88 -4.16 1.87 6.82
N VAL A 89 -3.13 2.73 6.96
CA VAL A 89 -1.80 2.30 7.42
C VAL A 89 -1.88 1.84 8.88
N GLN A 90 -2.50 2.62 9.77
CA GLN A 90 -2.70 2.24 11.16
C GLN A 90 -3.47 0.92 11.32
N ALA A 91 -4.40 0.65 10.42
CA ALA A 91 -5.16 -0.60 10.40
C ALA A 91 -4.41 -1.79 9.74
N GLY A 92 -3.21 -1.59 9.19
CA GLY A 92 -2.44 -2.61 8.46
C GLY A 92 -3.05 -3.03 7.13
N VAL A 93 -4.01 -2.25 6.59
CA VAL A 93 -4.64 -2.50 5.29
C VAL A 93 -3.77 -1.94 4.16
N LEU A 94 -3.02 -0.88 4.44
CA LEU A 94 -2.06 -0.25 3.56
C LEU A 94 -0.68 -0.30 4.21
N ASP A 95 0.36 -0.57 3.44
CA ASP A 95 1.71 -0.72 3.99
C ASP A 95 2.46 0.61 4.01
N MET A 96 2.22 1.48 3.02
CA MET A 96 2.87 2.79 2.89
C MET A 96 1.90 3.83 2.32
N ALA A 97 2.06 5.07 2.74
CA ALA A 97 1.34 6.20 2.17
C ALA A 97 2.25 7.43 2.04
N LYS A 98 2.17 8.15 0.92
CA LYS A 98 2.77 9.49 0.83
C LYS A 98 1.74 10.50 1.32
N ILE A 99 2.04 11.12 2.46
CA ILE A 99 1.17 12.04 3.19
C ILE A 99 1.85 13.39 3.33
N SER A 100 1.09 14.49 3.35
CA SER A 100 1.61 15.81 3.71
C SER A 100 1.80 15.91 5.23
N ALA A 101 2.84 16.64 5.66
CA ALA A 101 3.07 16.87 7.08
C ALA A 101 1.89 17.61 7.76
N GLY A 102 1.16 18.45 7.01
CA GLY A 102 -0.05 19.12 7.50
C GLY A 102 -1.17 18.14 7.85
N THR A 103 -1.34 17.06 7.08
CA THR A 103 -2.28 16.00 7.39
C THR A 103 -1.84 15.20 8.62
N LEU A 104 -0.55 14.90 8.74
CA LEU A 104 0.00 14.20 9.92
C LEU A 104 -0.20 14.99 11.21
N GLY A 105 -0.26 16.32 11.14
CA GLY A 105 -0.60 17.18 12.27
C GLY A 105 -2.00 16.94 12.86
N GLN A 106 -2.90 16.21 12.17
CA GLN A 106 -4.20 15.78 12.71
C GLN A 106 -4.10 14.53 13.59
N PHE A 107 -3.02 13.78 13.45
CA PHE A 107 -2.76 12.54 14.21
C PHE A 107 -1.73 12.75 15.31
N ASP A 108 -0.81 13.69 15.10
CA ASP A 108 0.23 14.08 16.06
C ASP A 108 0.52 15.59 15.94
N ASP A 109 0.12 16.34 16.94
CA ASP A 109 0.24 17.81 16.98
C ASP A 109 1.67 18.32 16.73
N ARG A 110 2.69 17.51 17.00
CA ARG A 110 4.10 17.86 16.77
C ARG A 110 4.41 18.13 15.30
N TYR A 111 3.67 17.48 14.37
CA TYR A 111 3.82 17.71 12.93
C TYR A 111 3.32 19.08 12.47
N THR A 112 2.53 19.79 13.30
CA THR A 112 2.05 21.13 12.98
C THR A 112 3.21 22.13 12.81
N ILE A 113 4.39 21.83 13.37
CA ILE A 113 5.61 22.64 13.18
C ILE A 113 5.95 22.85 11.70
N PHE A 114 5.70 21.84 10.84
CA PHE A 114 5.97 21.95 9.41
C PHE A 114 5.01 22.90 8.66
N SER A 115 3.93 23.31 9.30
CA SER A 115 2.99 24.31 8.77
C SER A 115 3.36 25.73 9.14
N LEU A 116 4.40 25.95 9.97
CA LEU A 116 4.83 27.28 10.36
C LEU A 116 5.49 28.01 9.18
N PRO A 117 5.07 29.25 8.89
CA PRO A 117 5.74 30.05 7.88
C PRO A 117 7.19 30.35 8.30
N TYR A 118 8.06 30.41 7.30
CA TYR A 118 9.48 30.75 7.50
C TYR A 118 10.28 29.78 8.39
N LEU A 119 9.78 28.58 8.66
CA LEU A 119 10.51 27.55 9.40
C LEU A 119 11.86 27.22 8.73
N PHE A 120 11.87 27.18 7.42
CA PHE A 120 13.07 26.95 6.62
C PHE A 120 13.48 28.23 5.87
N LYS A 121 14.78 28.53 5.84
CA LYS A 121 15.35 29.70 5.15
C LYS A 121 15.36 29.55 3.62
N GLY A 122 15.16 28.33 3.13
CA GLY A 122 15.17 27.97 1.71
C GLY A 122 15.31 26.48 1.53
N GLN A 123 15.34 26.05 0.28
CA GLN A 123 15.35 24.62 -0.11
C GLN A 123 16.57 23.86 0.48
N GLU A 124 17.75 24.43 0.39
CA GLU A 124 18.98 23.83 0.95
C GLU A 124 18.85 23.62 2.47
N HIS A 125 18.34 24.62 3.20
CA HIS A 125 18.13 24.50 4.64
C HIS A 125 17.08 23.42 4.95
N TYR A 126 16.00 23.31 4.15
CA TYR A 126 15.00 22.27 4.28
C TYR A 126 15.65 20.88 4.15
N TYR A 127 16.34 20.61 3.04
CA TYR A 127 16.96 19.29 2.82
C TYR A 127 18.00 18.95 3.88
N ASN A 128 18.82 19.92 4.28
CA ASN A 128 19.80 19.69 5.34
C ASN A 128 19.13 19.40 6.69
N ALA A 129 18.06 20.11 7.03
CA ALA A 129 17.32 19.85 8.26
C ALA A 129 16.65 18.47 8.25
N MET A 130 15.99 18.09 7.15
CA MET A 130 15.35 16.77 7.01
C MET A 130 16.36 15.63 7.08
N ALA A 131 17.55 15.80 6.50
CA ALA A 131 18.58 14.75 6.46
C ALA A 131 19.37 14.62 7.77
N ASN A 132 19.61 15.72 8.50
CA ASN A 132 20.63 15.79 9.55
C ASN A 132 20.10 16.23 10.93
N SER A 133 18.85 16.69 11.06
CA SER A 133 18.31 17.13 12.33
C SER A 133 17.92 15.93 13.21
N GLU A 134 18.52 15.86 14.39
CA GLU A 134 18.15 14.88 15.41
C GLU A 134 16.70 15.06 15.88
N ALA A 135 16.25 16.32 16.06
CA ALA A 135 14.89 16.63 16.46
C ALA A 135 13.84 16.14 15.44
N ILE A 136 14.13 16.22 14.12
CA ILE A 136 13.24 15.68 13.08
C ILE A 136 13.24 14.16 13.12
N ARG A 137 14.39 13.54 13.30
CA ARG A 137 14.50 12.09 13.45
C ARG A 137 13.75 11.56 14.66
N GLU A 138 13.88 12.23 15.80
CA GLU A 138 13.12 11.92 17.02
C GLU A 138 11.62 12.06 16.80
N LEU A 139 11.18 13.12 16.08
CA LEU A 139 9.78 13.31 15.72
C LEU A 139 9.26 12.17 14.86
N PHE A 140 10.01 11.73 13.86
CA PHE A 140 9.62 10.64 12.97
C PHE A 140 9.54 9.29 13.70
N ASN A 141 10.51 9.01 14.56
CA ASN A 141 10.52 7.77 15.36
C ASN A 141 9.39 7.73 16.41
N ALA A 142 8.96 8.87 16.90
CA ALA A 142 7.94 8.95 17.94
C ALA A 142 6.52 8.65 17.46
N THR A 143 6.32 8.37 16.19
CA THR A 143 5.01 8.01 15.61
C THR A 143 4.70 6.52 15.67
N GLU A 144 5.65 5.68 16.09
CA GLU A 144 5.46 4.24 16.21
C GLU A 144 4.28 3.89 17.14
N ASP A 145 4.15 4.58 18.27
CA ASP A 145 3.03 4.41 19.22
C ASP A 145 1.68 4.81 18.60
N ALA A 146 1.69 5.64 17.56
CA ALA A 146 0.50 6.01 16.79
C ALA A 146 0.14 4.99 15.69
N GLY A 147 0.90 3.90 15.57
CA GLY A 147 0.65 2.80 14.62
C GLY A 147 1.17 3.06 13.21
N TYR A 148 2.10 3.99 13.03
CA TYR A 148 2.85 4.21 11.77
C TYR A 148 4.25 4.76 12.08
N ILE A 149 5.15 4.64 11.12
CA ILE A 149 6.50 5.21 11.18
C ILE A 149 6.63 6.23 10.05
N ALA A 150 7.06 7.44 10.37
CA ALA A 150 7.43 8.43 9.37
C ALA A 150 8.85 8.17 8.85
N LEU A 151 9.05 8.36 7.53
CA LEU A 151 10.33 8.13 6.84
C LEU A 151 10.82 9.42 6.17
#